data_958a115ac5a3929020211cd6f0a0bd86
#
_entry.id   958a115ac5a3929020211cd6f0a0bd86
#
_cell.length_a   1.000
_cell.length_b   1.000
_cell.length_c   1.000
_cell.angle_alpha   90.00
_cell.angle_beta   90.00
_cell.angle_gamma   90.00
#
_symmetry.space_group_name_H-M   'P 1'
#
loop_
_entity.id
_entity.type
_entity.pdbx_description
1 polymer ?
#
loop_
_entity_poly.entity_id
_entity_poly.type
_entity_poly.pdbx_seq_one_letter_code
_entity_poly.pdbx_strand_id
1 'polypeptide(L)'
;MYEARISRNHPAAFLILIDQSGSMSEPTTFHGRRMSKSEAVALTVNMLIDELLNRCKREEGYRDYFDIAVQGYHGDRVVSLWGDPERTFMRPSELAGAELCRVDVQQERTLPGGKTVVSVISQKIWVRPLASDKTPMYSALRRCHELCSQWCSRRSNRESYPPTIFNITDGESSEGDERRLLDAAESIRKLGTDDGTALLINIH
;
A
#
# COMPACT_ATOMS: atom_id res chain seq x y z
N MET A 1 13.90 -18.63 -8.49
CA MET A 1 13.36 -18.68 -7.10
C MET A 1 13.93 -17.47 -6.39
N TYR A 2 13.16 -16.70 -5.65
CA TYR A 2 13.69 -15.54 -4.93
C TYR A 2 14.51 -16.01 -3.72
N GLU A 3 15.72 -15.47 -3.55
CA GLU A 3 16.67 -15.90 -2.53
C GLU A 3 17.17 -14.74 -1.65
N ALA A 4 16.93 -13.50 -2.07
CA ALA A 4 17.36 -12.32 -1.34
C ALA A 4 16.79 -12.25 0.08
N ARG A 5 17.67 -12.05 1.06
CA ARG A 5 17.23 -11.85 2.46
C ARG A 5 17.01 -10.38 2.71
N ILE A 6 15.79 -10.05 3.14
CA ILE A 6 15.40 -8.68 3.49
C ILE A 6 16.27 -8.23 4.68
N SER A 7 16.96 -7.13 4.49
CA SER A 7 17.85 -6.52 5.48
C SER A 7 17.91 -5.01 5.32
N ARG A 8 18.62 -4.30 6.19
CA ARG A 8 18.84 -2.84 6.05
C ARG A 8 19.64 -2.47 4.80
N ASN A 9 20.53 -3.35 4.34
CA ASN A 9 21.36 -3.15 3.14
C ASN A 9 20.61 -3.58 1.87
N HIS A 10 19.65 -4.48 2.01
CA HIS A 10 18.85 -5.04 0.92
C HIS A 10 17.36 -4.95 1.33
N PRO A 11 16.77 -3.74 1.34
CA PRO A 11 15.35 -3.55 1.70
C PRO A 11 14.43 -4.16 0.64
N ALA A 12 13.21 -4.52 1.01
CA ALA A 12 12.17 -4.86 0.05
C ALA A 12 11.29 -3.65 -0.24
N ALA A 13 10.86 -3.48 -1.49
CA ALA A 13 9.93 -2.43 -1.87
C ALA A 13 8.50 -2.97 -1.91
N PHE A 14 7.59 -2.26 -1.22
CA PHE A 14 6.14 -2.44 -1.34
C PHE A 14 5.51 -1.20 -1.94
N LEU A 15 4.76 -1.37 -3.01
CA LEU A 15 3.98 -0.29 -3.60
C LEU A 15 2.50 -0.68 -3.57
N ILE A 16 1.68 0.12 -2.92
CA ILE A 16 0.24 -0.09 -2.79
C ILE A 16 -0.45 0.96 -3.65
N LEU A 17 -1.18 0.51 -4.67
CA LEU A 17 -2.09 1.32 -5.47
C LEU A 17 -3.48 1.16 -4.90
N ILE A 18 -4.16 2.28 -4.61
CA ILE A 18 -5.50 2.31 -4.05
C ILE A 18 -6.43 3.00 -5.02
N ASP A 19 -7.42 2.27 -5.46
CA ASP A 19 -8.55 2.83 -6.19
C ASP A 19 -9.33 3.76 -5.27
N GLN A 20 -9.49 4.99 -5.71
CA GLN A 20 -10.27 6.03 -5.03
C GLN A 20 -11.40 6.55 -5.94
N SER A 21 -11.83 5.75 -6.90
CA SER A 21 -12.96 6.07 -7.80
C SER A 21 -14.30 6.09 -7.08
N GLY A 22 -15.33 6.58 -7.76
CA GLY A 22 -16.67 6.75 -7.18
C GLY A 22 -17.30 5.47 -6.64
N SER A 23 -17.05 4.31 -7.28
CA SER A 23 -17.54 2.98 -6.84
C SER A 23 -17.03 2.60 -5.45
N MET A 24 -15.87 3.11 -5.05
CA MET A 24 -15.32 2.88 -3.71
C MET A 24 -16.15 3.51 -2.58
N SER A 25 -17.17 4.32 -2.89
CA SER A 25 -18.18 4.81 -1.93
C SER A 25 -19.24 3.76 -1.58
N GLU A 26 -19.35 2.69 -2.36
CA GLU A 26 -20.34 1.64 -2.12
C GLU A 26 -20.15 0.95 -0.78
N PRO A 27 -21.28 0.56 -0.14
CA PRO A 27 -21.23 -0.08 1.16
C PRO A 27 -20.67 -1.50 1.08
N THR A 28 -19.86 -1.85 2.06
CA THR A 28 -19.38 -3.22 2.30
C THR A 28 -19.51 -3.57 3.79
N THR A 29 -19.31 -4.84 4.12
CA THR A 29 -19.21 -5.29 5.51
C THR A 29 -17.79 -5.75 5.78
N PHE A 30 -17.10 -5.05 6.67
CA PHE A 30 -15.72 -5.34 7.06
C PHE A 30 -15.66 -5.55 8.59
N HIS A 31 -15.17 -6.71 9.02
CA HIS A 31 -15.14 -7.13 10.42
C HIS A 31 -16.50 -6.94 11.15
N GLY A 32 -17.63 -7.29 10.48
CA GLY A 32 -18.96 -7.17 11.03
C GLY A 32 -19.54 -5.76 11.09
N ARG A 33 -18.80 -4.75 10.61
CA ARG A 33 -19.25 -3.35 10.55
C ARG A 33 -19.57 -2.95 9.12
N ARG A 34 -20.67 -2.22 8.94
CA ARG A 34 -21.03 -1.64 7.64
C ARG A 34 -20.26 -0.33 7.44
N MET A 35 -19.54 -0.21 6.36
CA MET A 35 -18.77 0.96 5.97
C MET A 35 -18.62 1.02 4.43
N SER A 36 -18.03 2.07 3.88
CA SER A 36 -17.70 2.12 2.45
C SER A 36 -16.48 1.23 2.14
N LYS A 37 -16.34 0.82 0.88
CA LYS A 37 -15.14 0.11 0.41
C LYS A 37 -13.88 0.94 0.66
N SER A 38 -13.92 2.25 0.39
CA SER A 38 -12.79 3.16 0.66
C SER A 38 -12.38 3.21 2.13
N GLU A 39 -13.35 3.19 3.07
CA GLU A 39 -13.05 3.12 4.50
C GLU A 39 -12.42 1.78 4.88
N ALA A 40 -12.94 0.66 4.35
CA ALA A 40 -12.38 -0.66 4.60
C ALA A 40 -10.95 -0.80 4.09
N VAL A 41 -10.66 -0.28 2.88
CA VAL A 41 -9.32 -0.29 2.29
C VAL A 41 -8.37 0.60 3.09
N ALA A 42 -8.76 1.84 3.41
CA ALA A 42 -7.93 2.74 4.21
C ALA A 42 -7.61 2.14 5.59
N LEU A 43 -8.60 1.53 6.25
CA LEU A 43 -8.39 0.85 7.53
C LEU A 43 -7.38 -0.31 7.39
N THR A 44 -7.56 -1.16 6.39
CA THR A 44 -6.66 -2.30 6.12
C THR A 44 -5.22 -1.84 5.86
N VAL A 45 -5.03 -0.83 5.02
CA VAL A 45 -3.70 -0.30 4.70
C VAL A 45 -3.04 0.33 5.92
N ASN A 46 -3.78 1.09 6.73
CA ASN A 46 -3.26 1.65 7.99
C ASN A 46 -2.85 0.55 8.99
N MET A 47 -3.65 -0.52 9.11
CA MET A 47 -3.30 -1.67 9.95
C MET A 47 -2.04 -2.39 9.43
N LEU A 48 -1.91 -2.55 8.11
CA LEU A 48 -0.72 -3.16 7.49
C LEU A 48 0.54 -2.33 7.76
N ILE A 49 0.47 -1.01 7.60
CA ILE A 49 1.59 -0.10 7.88
C ILE A 49 1.99 -0.20 9.35
N ASP A 50 1.04 -0.12 10.28
CA ASP A 50 1.34 -0.22 11.72
C ASP A 50 1.97 -1.57 12.07
N GLU A 51 1.49 -2.68 11.51
CA GLU A 51 2.07 -4.01 11.71
C GLU A 51 3.52 -4.08 11.16
N LEU A 52 3.77 -3.55 9.97
CA LEU A 52 5.11 -3.49 9.39
C LEU A 52 6.06 -2.67 10.27
N LEU A 53 5.60 -1.52 10.78
CA LEU A 53 6.37 -0.69 11.71
C LEU A 53 6.67 -1.43 13.01
N ASN A 54 5.68 -2.13 13.58
CA ASN A 54 5.87 -2.91 14.81
C ASN A 54 6.92 -4.01 14.63
N ARG A 55 6.95 -4.68 13.47
CA ARG A 55 7.98 -5.68 13.12
C ARG A 55 9.38 -5.07 12.98
N CYS A 56 9.45 -3.81 12.54
CA CYS A 56 10.71 -3.07 12.39
C CYS A 56 11.21 -2.42 13.68
N LYS A 57 10.35 -2.27 14.69
CA LYS A 57 10.67 -1.59 15.94
C LYS A 57 11.70 -2.37 16.77
N ARG A 58 12.69 -1.65 17.32
CA ARG A 58 13.71 -2.14 18.26
C ARG A 58 13.88 -1.11 19.38
N GLU A 59 14.65 -1.44 20.39
CA GLU A 59 14.94 -0.53 21.52
C GLU A 59 15.54 0.80 21.07
N GLU A 60 16.40 0.78 20.04
CA GLU A 60 17.11 1.95 19.51
C GLU A 60 16.35 2.68 18.37
N GLY A 61 15.08 2.31 18.09
CA GLY A 61 14.28 2.90 17.00
C GLY A 61 13.77 1.89 15.97
N TYR A 62 13.66 2.32 14.71
CA TYR A 62 13.12 1.48 13.65
C TYR A 62 14.22 1.02 12.69
N ARG A 63 14.16 -0.22 12.26
CA ARG A 63 15.04 -0.75 11.22
C ARG A 63 14.39 -0.65 9.86
N ASP A 64 15.10 -0.07 8.89
CA ASP A 64 14.63 0.17 7.54
C ASP A 64 14.78 -1.07 6.66
N TYR A 65 13.88 -2.04 6.89
CA TYR A 65 13.80 -3.28 6.12
C TYR A 65 12.96 -3.14 4.85
N PHE A 66 12.16 -2.08 4.77
CA PHE A 66 11.20 -1.86 3.70
C PHE A 66 11.28 -0.43 3.18
N ASP A 67 11.05 -0.28 1.88
CA ASP A 67 10.69 0.98 1.23
C ASP A 67 9.22 0.86 0.84
N ILE A 68 8.33 1.68 1.42
CA ILE A 68 6.88 1.57 1.25
C ILE A 68 6.36 2.81 0.52
N ALA A 69 5.62 2.60 -0.57
CA ALA A 69 4.90 3.65 -1.28
C ALA A 69 3.40 3.34 -1.30
N VAL A 70 2.57 4.37 -1.07
CA VAL A 70 1.11 4.28 -1.24
C VAL A 70 0.67 5.35 -2.20
N GLN A 71 0.04 4.96 -3.30
CA GLN A 71 -0.46 5.83 -4.34
C GLN A 71 -1.97 5.66 -4.46
N GLY A 72 -2.72 6.75 -4.39
CA GLY A 72 -4.15 6.76 -4.70
C GLY A 72 -4.39 7.21 -6.12
N TYR A 73 -5.42 6.70 -6.78
CA TYR A 73 -5.80 7.11 -8.12
C TYR A 73 -7.31 7.35 -8.25
N HIS A 74 -7.68 8.51 -8.79
CA HIS A 74 -9.06 8.93 -9.09
C HIS A 74 -9.08 10.06 -10.12
N GLY A 75 -10.19 10.24 -10.83
CA GLY A 75 -10.35 11.29 -11.82
C GLY A 75 -9.32 11.18 -12.95
N ASP A 76 -8.38 12.10 -12.98
CA ASP A 76 -7.22 12.12 -13.88
C ASP A 76 -5.87 12.10 -13.15
N ARG A 77 -5.88 11.75 -11.86
CA ARG A 77 -4.74 11.91 -10.96
C ARG A 77 -4.27 10.60 -10.35
N VAL A 78 -2.95 10.53 -10.17
CA VAL A 78 -2.28 9.54 -9.34
C VAL A 78 -1.40 10.28 -8.36
N VAL A 79 -1.68 10.14 -7.06
CA VAL A 79 -1.06 10.95 -6.01
C VAL A 79 -0.48 10.10 -4.91
N SER A 80 0.61 10.57 -4.32
CA SER A 80 1.13 9.97 -3.08
C SER A 80 0.18 10.25 -1.92
N LEU A 81 -0.10 9.22 -1.12
CA LEU A 81 -1.00 9.34 0.04
C LEU A 81 -0.27 9.64 1.36
N TRP A 82 1.01 9.99 1.31
CA TRP A 82 1.80 10.36 2.49
C TRP A 82 1.58 11.81 2.99
N GLY A 83 0.60 12.52 2.42
CA GLY A 83 0.34 13.92 2.75
C GLY A 83 1.26 14.92 2.03
N ASP A 84 2.33 14.45 1.41
CA ASP A 84 3.26 15.21 0.58
C ASP A 84 3.40 14.50 -0.77
N PRO A 85 2.99 15.12 -1.89
CA PRO A 85 3.04 14.51 -3.23
C PRO A 85 4.45 14.13 -3.69
N GLU A 86 5.48 14.82 -3.19
CA GLU A 86 6.87 14.56 -3.55
C GLU A 86 7.44 13.32 -2.83
N ARG A 87 6.85 12.95 -1.70
CA ARG A 87 7.25 11.74 -0.97
C ARG A 87 6.63 10.52 -1.63
N THR A 88 7.45 9.66 -2.17
CA THR A 88 7.01 8.41 -2.82
C THR A 88 7.27 7.20 -1.94
N PHE A 89 8.48 6.69 -1.92
CA PHE A 89 8.88 5.64 -1.00
C PHE A 89 9.32 6.22 0.34
N MET A 90 8.77 5.68 1.42
CA MET A 90 9.16 6.02 2.79
C MET A 90 9.62 4.76 3.53
N ARG A 91 10.61 4.94 4.39
CA ARG A 91 11.15 3.88 5.24
C ARG A 91 10.41 3.78 6.56
N PRO A 92 10.48 2.66 7.29
CA PRO A 92 9.91 2.52 8.63
C PRO A 92 10.30 3.64 9.60
N SER A 93 11.57 4.07 9.59
CA SER A 93 12.06 5.17 10.44
C SER A 93 11.42 6.52 10.10
N GLU A 94 11.05 6.75 8.83
CA GLU A 94 10.40 7.97 8.36
C GLU A 94 8.88 7.93 8.60
N LEU A 95 8.25 6.75 8.42
CA LEU A 95 6.82 6.53 8.65
C LEU A 95 6.44 6.59 10.13
N ALA A 96 7.36 6.22 11.01
CA ALA A 96 7.16 6.26 12.45
C ALA A 96 7.17 7.71 12.98
N GLY A 97 6.10 8.41 12.85
CA GLY A 97 5.94 9.83 13.24
C GLY A 97 5.43 10.69 12.10
N ALA A 98 5.18 10.08 10.94
CA ALA A 98 4.56 10.74 9.78
C ALA A 98 3.06 10.44 9.66
N GLU A 99 2.43 9.87 10.71
CA GLU A 99 0.99 9.68 10.71
C GLU A 99 0.24 11.01 10.61
N LEU A 100 -0.82 11.06 9.80
CA LEU A 100 -1.65 12.24 9.61
C LEU A 100 -2.43 12.61 10.88
N CYS A 101 -2.89 11.59 11.60
CA CYS A 101 -3.58 11.73 12.88
C CYS A 101 -3.63 10.37 13.61
N ARG A 102 -4.19 10.40 14.82
CA ARG A 102 -4.55 9.20 15.58
C ARG A 102 -6.05 9.23 15.86
N VAL A 103 -6.66 8.06 15.80
CA VAL A 103 -8.11 7.87 16.05
C VAL A 103 -8.28 6.78 17.10
N ASP A 104 -9.05 7.06 18.12
CA ASP A 104 -9.40 6.06 19.12
C ASP A 104 -10.48 5.12 18.55
N VAL A 105 -10.17 3.84 18.47
CA VAL A 105 -11.04 2.80 17.94
C VAL A 105 -11.35 1.80 19.05
N GLN A 106 -12.62 1.49 19.24
CA GLN A 106 -13.04 0.40 20.11
C GLN A 106 -12.74 -0.94 19.43
N GLN A 107 -11.97 -1.77 20.09
CA GLN A 107 -11.68 -3.12 19.66
C GLN A 107 -12.31 -4.11 20.62
N GLU A 108 -13.15 -4.99 20.09
CA GLU A 108 -13.71 -6.10 20.84
C GLU A 108 -12.81 -7.32 20.69
N ARG A 109 -12.44 -7.92 21.80
CA ARG A 109 -11.64 -9.14 21.85
C ARG A 109 -12.36 -10.19 22.70
N THR A 110 -12.68 -11.32 22.08
CA THR A 110 -13.21 -12.46 22.81
C THR A 110 -12.05 -13.25 23.45
N LEU A 111 -12.08 -13.35 24.75
CA LEU A 111 -11.11 -14.13 25.52
C LEU A 111 -11.48 -15.62 25.51
N PRO A 112 -10.51 -16.53 25.79
CA PRO A 112 -10.82 -17.93 26.06
C PRO A 112 -11.86 -18.02 27.19
N GLY A 113 -12.99 -18.69 26.91
CA GLY A 113 -14.15 -18.74 27.82
C GLY A 113 -15.35 -17.87 27.42
N GLY A 114 -15.30 -17.22 26.22
CA GLY A 114 -16.44 -16.52 25.61
C GLY A 114 -16.71 -15.11 26.15
N LYS A 115 -15.90 -14.60 27.07
CA LYS A 115 -16.03 -13.24 27.58
C LYS A 115 -15.49 -12.23 26.58
N THR A 116 -16.32 -11.30 26.13
CA THR A 116 -15.90 -10.19 25.26
C THR A 116 -15.40 -9.02 26.11
N VAL A 117 -14.22 -8.53 25.81
CA VAL A 117 -13.62 -7.33 26.42
C VAL A 117 -13.51 -6.27 25.34
N VAL A 118 -14.02 -5.07 25.65
CA VAL A 118 -13.88 -3.89 24.78
C VAL A 118 -12.69 -3.09 25.29
N SER A 119 -11.73 -2.84 24.42
CA SER A 119 -10.59 -1.96 24.67
C SER A 119 -10.59 -0.80 23.68
N VAL A 120 -10.13 0.36 24.13
CA VAL A 120 -9.88 1.50 23.23
C VAL A 120 -8.41 1.44 22.82
N ILE A 121 -8.16 1.36 21.52
CA ILE A 121 -6.82 1.43 20.95
C ILE A 121 -6.68 2.72 20.13
N SER A 122 -5.53 3.38 20.27
CA SER A 122 -5.20 4.56 19.45
C SER A 122 -4.56 4.09 18.15
N GLN A 123 -5.34 4.11 17.07
CA GLN A 123 -4.91 3.72 15.73
C GLN A 123 -4.27 4.91 15.03
N LYS A 124 -3.08 4.71 14.48
CA LYS A 124 -2.40 5.69 13.63
C LYS A 124 -2.98 5.66 12.22
N ILE A 125 -3.14 6.83 11.63
CA ILE A 125 -3.70 7.01 10.30
C ILE A 125 -2.67 7.67 9.39
N TRP A 126 -2.23 6.97 8.37
CA TRP A 126 -1.37 7.47 7.28
C TRP A 126 -2.19 7.72 6.01
N VAL A 127 -3.23 6.91 5.78
CA VAL A 127 -4.07 6.95 4.59
C VAL A 127 -5.50 7.23 5.00
N ARG A 128 -6.11 8.25 4.37
CA ARG A 128 -7.54 8.58 4.56
C ARG A 128 -8.39 7.94 3.47
N PRO A 129 -9.63 7.53 3.78
CA PRO A 129 -10.56 7.07 2.77
C PRO A 129 -10.90 8.22 1.81
N LEU A 130 -11.00 7.89 0.53
CA LEU A 130 -11.47 8.78 -0.52
C LEU A 130 -12.22 7.93 -1.54
N ALA A 131 -13.34 8.46 -2.05
CA ALA A 131 -14.06 7.89 -3.17
C ALA A 131 -14.60 9.05 -4.02
N SER A 132 -14.10 9.18 -5.24
CA SER A 132 -14.42 10.29 -6.13
C SER A 132 -14.10 9.95 -7.58
N ASP A 133 -15.03 10.32 -8.48
CA ASP A 133 -14.77 10.39 -9.90
C ASP A 133 -14.41 9.05 -10.60
N LYS A 134 -13.55 9.08 -11.61
CA LYS A 134 -13.20 7.97 -12.52
C LYS A 134 -12.05 7.12 -12.00
N THR A 135 -11.81 5.99 -12.66
CA THR A 135 -10.77 5.00 -12.35
C THR A 135 -9.61 5.06 -13.34
N PRO A 136 -8.60 5.95 -13.18
CA PRO A 136 -7.47 6.08 -14.10
C PRO A 136 -6.42 4.99 -13.86
N MET A 137 -6.80 3.73 -14.02
CA MET A 137 -5.96 2.57 -13.70
C MET A 137 -4.71 2.49 -14.59
N TYR A 138 -4.83 2.83 -15.88
CA TYR A 138 -3.68 2.85 -16.76
C TYR A 138 -2.62 3.87 -16.31
N SER A 139 -3.08 5.07 -15.96
CA SER A 139 -2.19 6.12 -15.41
C SER A 139 -1.54 5.68 -14.09
N ALA A 140 -2.29 4.97 -13.24
CA ALA A 140 -1.76 4.39 -12.01
C ALA A 140 -0.68 3.33 -12.26
N LEU A 141 -0.90 2.41 -13.21
CA LEU A 141 0.10 1.40 -13.59
C LEU A 141 1.35 2.04 -14.21
N ARG A 142 1.19 3.07 -15.05
CA ARG A 142 2.34 3.82 -15.58
C ARG A 142 3.16 4.47 -14.46
N ARG A 143 2.50 5.14 -13.52
CA ARG A 143 3.17 5.75 -12.37
C ARG A 143 3.89 4.71 -11.52
N CYS A 144 3.25 3.58 -11.30
CA CYS A 144 3.85 2.43 -10.61
C CYS A 144 5.14 1.96 -11.32
N HIS A 145 5.08 1.79 -12.65
CA HIS A 145 6.26 1.41 -13.44
C HIS A 145 7.41 2.42 -13.25
N GLU A 146 7.14 3.72 -13.33
CA GLU A 146 8.15 4.77 -13.13
C GLU A 146 8.82 4.66 -11.76
N LEU A 147 8.02 4.55 -10.69
CA LEU A 147 8.52 4.47 -9.31
C LEU A 147 9.35 3.19 -9.08
N CYS A 148 8.84 2.05 -9.52
CA CYS A 148 9.55 0.78 -9.37
C CYS A 148 10.83 0.73 -10.23
N SER A 149 10.81 1.27 -11.45
CA SER A 149 11.99 1.38 -12.31
C SER A 149 13.08 2.23 -11.65
N GLN A 150 12.71 3.40 -11.10
CA GLN A 150 13.65 4.26 -10.36
C GLN A 150 14.19 3.54 -9.10
N TRP A 151 13.37 2.78 -8.40
CA TRP A 151 13.81 2.03 -7.24
C TRP A 151 14.79 0.91 -7.61
N CYS A 152 14.47 0.11 -8.63
CA CYS A 152 15.32 -0.98 -9.12
C CYS A 152 16.68 -0.46 -9.69
N SER A 153 16.68 0.74 -10.29
CA SER A 153 17.89 1.33 -10.87
C SER A 153 18.93 1.80 -9.84
N ARG A 154 18.52 1.92 -8.55
CA ARG A 154 19.46 2.29 -7.48
C ARG A 154 20.44 1.14 -7.24
N ARG A 155 21.75 1.46 -7.27
CA ARG A 155 22.81 0.46 -7.05
C ARG A 155 22.68 -0.29 -5.73
N SER A 156 22.18 0.38 -4.68
CA SER A 156 21.93 -0.20 -3.36
C SER A 156 20.84 -1.28 -3.36
N ASN A 157 19.92 -1.25 -4.33
CA ASN A 157 18.76 -2.14 -4.39
C ASN A 157 18.95 -3.31 -5.36
N ARG A 158 20.09 -3.36 -6.03
CA ARG A 158 20.36 -4.35 -7.08
C ARG A 158 20.22 -5.80 -6.60
N GLU A 159 20.70 -6.09 -5.41
CA GLU A 159 20.65 -7.43 -4.79
C GLU A 159 19.45 -7.60 -3.83
N SER A 160 18.53 -6.64 -3.82
CA SER A 160 17.34 -6.70 -2.99
C SER A 160 16.27 -7.60 -3.59
N TYR A 161 15.32 -8.04 -2.77
CA TYR A 161 14.07 -8.64 -3.23
C TYR A 161 13.36 -7.66 -4.18
N PRO A 162 12.85 -8.11 -5.34
CA PRO A 162 12.20 -7.22 -6.29
C PRO A 162 10.92 -6.59 -5.73
N PRO A 163 10.47 -5.44 -6.29
CA PRO A 163 9.27 -4.77 -5.82
C PRO A 163 8.02 -5.67 -5.86
N THR A 164 7.23 -5.60 -4.81
CA THR A 164 5.90 -6.20 -4.74
C THR A 164 4.85 -5.10 -4.79
N ILE A 165 3.97 -5.18 -5.78
CA ILE A 165 2.92 -4.19 -6.04
C ILE A 165 1.58 -4.81 -5.73
N PHE A 166 0.78 -4.13 -4.91
CA PHE A 166 -0.61 -4.47 -4.63
C PHE A 166 -1.50 -3.41 -5.27
N ASN A 167 -2.33 -3.80 -6.22
CA ASN A 167 -3.36 -2.93 -6.80
C ASN A 167 -4.71 -3.30 -6.18
N ILE A 168 -5.25 -2.42 -5.35
CA ILE A 168 -6.53 -2.62 -4.66
C ILE A 168 -7.59 -1.83 -5.42
N THR A 169 -8.52 -2.54 -6.06
CA THR A 169 -9.57 -1.95 -6.91
C THR A 169 -10.83 -2.77 -6.82
N ASP A 170 -11.97 -2.16 -7.03
CA ASP A 170 -13.27 -2.84 -7.11
C ASP A 170 -13.90 -2.80 -8.52
N GLY A 171 -13.19 -2.24 -9.48
CA GLY A 171 -13.76 -1.96 -10.77
C GLY A 171 -12.83 -2.03 -11.97
N GLU A 172 -13.45 -1.74 -13.11
CA GLU A 172 -12.78 -1.66 -14.39
C GLU A 172 -12.19 -0.27 -14.60
N SER A 173 -11.14 -0.19 -15.43
CA SER A 173 -10.55 1.08 -15.82
C SER A 173 -11.53 1.93 -16.63
N SER A 174 -11.63 3.21 -16.28
CA SER A 174 -12.37 4.18 -17.08
C SER A 174 -11.61 4.65 -18.33
N GLU A 175 -10.34 4.26 -18.48
CA GLU A 175 -9.48 4.64 -19.61
C GLU A 175 -9.64 3.72 -20.84
N GLY A 176 -10.54 2.74 -20.80
CA GLY A 176 -11.20 2.07 -21.91
C GLY A 176 -10.36 1.19 -22.87
N ASP A 177 -9.06 1.02 -22.64
CA ASP A 177 -8.19 0.21 -23.50
C ASP A 177 -7.53 -0.93 -22.72
N GLU A 178 -8.17 -2.09 -22.74
CA GLU A 178 -7.69 -3.29 -22.07
C GLU A 178 -6.27 -3.70 -22.51
N ARG A 179 -5.95 -3.53 -23.81
CA ARG A 179 -4.63 -3.87 -24.35
C ARG A 179 -3.54 -2.98 -23.73
N ARG A 180 -3.81 -1.70 -23.58
CA ARG A 180 -2.88 -0.75 -22.93
C ARG A 180 -2.68 -1.08 -21.45
N LEU A 181 -3.73 -1.54 -20.75
CA LEU A 181 -3.63 -1.99 -19.36
C LEU A 181 -2.76 -3.23 -19.25
N LEU A 182 -2.95 -4.22 -20.13
CA LEU A 182 -2.13 -5.44 -20.17
C LEU A 182 -0.67 -5.10 -20.47
N ASP A 183 -0.40 -4.26 -21.46
CA ASP A 183 0.95 -3.82 -21.82
C ASP A 183 1.65 -3.10 -20.65
N ALA A 184 0.91 -2.26 -19.91
CA ALA A 184 1.43 -1.58 -18.72
C ALA A 184 1.74 -2.58 -17.59
N ALA A 185 0.84 -3.52 -17.33
CA ALA A 185 1.05 -4.56 -16.34
C ALA A 185 2.25 -5.46 -16.68
N GLU A 186 2.39 -5.85 -17.96
CA GLU A 186 3.54 -6.62 -18.43
C GLU A 186 4.85 -5.84 -18.30
N SER A 187 4.83 -4.54 -18.57
CA SER A 187 6.01 -3.69 -18.38
C SER A 187 6.47 -3.65 -16.93
N ILE A 188 5.54 -3.58 -15.99
CA ILE A 188 5.84 -3.67 -14.54
C ILE A 188 6.47 -5.03 -14.22
N ARG A 189 5.89 -6.13 -14.69
CA ARG A 189 6.38 -7.49 -14.44
C ARG A 189 7.75 -7.80 -15.04
N LYS A 190 8.24 -6.97 -15.97
CA LYS A 190 9.58 -7.06 -16.55
C LYS A 190 10.62 -6.29 -15.74
N LEU A 191 10.20 -5.40 -14.83
CA LEU A 191 11.12 -4.75 -13.89
C LEU A 191 11.66 -5.79 -12.91
N GLY A 192 12.86 -5.55 -12.38
CA GLY A 192 13.40 -6.47 -11.40
C GLY A 192 14.75 -6.04 -10.83
N THR A 193 15.28 -6.92 -10.03
CA THR A 193 16.60 -6.89 -9.41
C THR A 193 17.36 -8.15 -9.83
N ASP A 194 18.58 -8.33 -9.34
CA ASP A 194 19.35 -9.57 -9.60
C ASP A 194 18.63 -10.82 -9.00
N ASP A 195 17.74 -10.64 -8.02
CA ASP A 195 16.98 -11.73 -7.37
C ASP A 195 15.73 -12.16 -8.17
N GLY A 196 15.28 -11.37 -9.13
CA GLY A 196 14.13 -11.71 -9.97
C GLY A 196 13.29 -10.52 -10.41
N THR A 197 12.10 -10.82 -10.91
CA THR A 197 11.18 -9.82 -11.47
C THR A 197 10.12 -9.37 -10.47
N ALA A 198 9.58 -8.16 -10.66
CA ALA A 198 8.56 -7.57 -9.82
C ALA A 198 7.26 -8.40 -9.80
N LEU A 199 6.58 -8.40 -8.66
CA LEU A 199 5.28 -9.03 -8.47
C LEU A 199 4.19 -7.98 -8.55
N LEU A 200 3.20 -8.19 -9.41
CA LEU A 200 1.98 -7.37 -9.49
C LEU A 200 0.78 -8.24 -9.10
N ILE A 201 0.08 -7.84 -8.03
CA ILE A 201 -1.02 -8.55 -7.42
C ILE A 201 -2.24 -7.64 -7.42
N ASN A 202 -3.34 -8.08 -8.04
CA ASN A 202 -4.62 -7.39 -7.96
C ASN A 202 -5.43 -7.96 -6.79
N ILE A 203 -6.06 -7.06 -6.03
CA ILE A 203 -6.94 -7.36 -4.90
C ILE A 203 -8.30 -6.74 -5.20
N HIS A 204 -9.36 -7.57 -5.24
CA HIS A 204 -10.75 -7.18 -5.47
C HIS A 204 -11.60 -7.44 -4.24
#